data_dd6a772435631731f55548d8ed2c2266
#
_entry.id   dd6a772435631731f55548d8ed2c2266
#
_cell.length_a   1.000
_cell.length_b   1.000
_cell.length_c   1.000
_cell.angle_alpha   90.00
_cell.angle_beta   90.00
_cell.angle_gamma   90.00
#
_symmetry.space_group_name_H-M   'P 1'
#
loop_
_entity.id
_entity.type
_entity.pdbx_description
1 polymer ?
#
loop_
_entity_poly.entity_id
_entity_poly.type
_entity_poly.pdbx_seq_one_letter_code
_entity_poly.pdbx_strand_id
1 'polypeptide(L)'
;MKELELTTKEAINYLKENVKIHDKIEISYNRIFAEGEVLNMDFSKYFGEPGFKMLVSLDESQIGSTVEIDIYEVEDDIIEFVHYPKNGEEVDVTVI
;
A
#
# COMPACT_ATOMS: atom_id res chain seq x y z
N MET A 1 7.06 7.38 15.54
CA MET A 1 6.90 6.53 14.34
C MET A 1 7.69 5.24 14.51
N LYS A 2 7.06 4.12 14.25
CA LYS A 2 7.72 2.82 14.27
C LYS A 2 8.38 2.58 12.92
N GLU A 3 9.62 2.11 12.92
CA GLU A 3 10.36 1.82 11.71
C GLU A 3 10.64 0.32 11.61
N LEU A 4 10.31 -0.27 10.46
CA LEU A 4 10.51 -1.68 10.19
C LEU A 4 11.29 -1.87 8.91
N GLU A 5 12.13 -2.92 8.88
CA GLU A 5 12.76 -3.40 7.67
C GLU A 5 12.20 -4.78 7.40
N LEU A 6 11.52 -4.95 6.28
CA LEU A 6 10.84 -6.20 5.93
C LEU A 6 11.26 -6.67 4.55
N THR A 7 11.27 -7.98 4.37
CA THR A 7 11.43 -8.54 3.03
C THR A 7 10.19 -8.22 2.20
N THR A 8 10.28 -8.39 0.89
CA THR A 8 9.12 -8.18 0.00
C THR A 8 7.91 -8.96 0.48
N LYS A 9 8.09 -10.23 0.79
CA LYS A 9 6.99 -11.08 1.24
C LYS A 9 6.38 -10.60 2.56
N GLU A 10 7.22 -10.24 3.50
CA GLU A 10 6.77 -9.71 4.81
C GLU A 10 6.05 -8.37 4.65
N ALA A 11 6.56 -7.52 3.76
CA ALA A 11 5.94 -6.22 3.49
C ALA A 11 4.54 -6.39 2.90
N ILE A 12 4.36 -7.31 1.97
CA ILE A 12 3.05 -7.58 1.38
C ILE A 12 2.10 -8.14 2.45
N ASN A 13 2.58 -9.03 3.29
CA ASN A 13 1.75 -9.56 4.39
C ASN A 13 1.35 -8.45 5.36
N TYR A 14 2.26 -7.51 5.65
CA TYR A 14 1.93 -6.35 6.48
C TYR A 14 0.76 -5.56 5.87
N LEU A 15 0.83 -5.26 4.57
CA LEU A 15 -0.22 -4.51 3.89
C LEU A 15 -1.56 -5.23 3.96
N LYS A 16 -1.56 -6.56 3.76
CA LYS A 16 -2.78 -7.35 3.82
C LYS A 16 -3.41 -7.38 5.21
N GLU A 17 -2.59 -7.50 6.24
CA GLU A 17 -3.06 -7.74 7.60
C GLU A 17 -3.35 -6.48 8.39
N ASN A 18 -2.66 -5.39 8.09
CA ASN A 18 -2.68 -4.21 8.94
C ASN A 18 -3.36 -2.99 8.32
N VAL A 19 -3.27 -2.81 7.01
CA VAL A 19 -3.89 -1.67 6.34
C VAL A 19 -5.38 -1.91 6.18
N LYS A 20 -6.17 -0.91 6.55
CA LYS A 20 -7.63 -0.96 6.48
C LYS A 20 -8.15 0.11 5.54
N ILE A 21 -9.36 -0.09 5.02
CA ILE A 21 -10.04 0.93 4.23
C ILE A 21 -10.18 2.18 5.10
N HIS A 22 -9.90 3.33 4.51
CA HIS A 22 -9.88 4.66 5.11
C HIS A 22 -8.61 4.99 5.89
N ASP A 23 -7.66 4.06 6.02
CA ASP A 23 -6.32 4.43 6.50
C ASP A 23 -5.62 5.25 5.43
N LYS A 24 -4.63 6.05 5.85
CA LYS A 24 -3.78 6.76 4.91
C LYS A 24 -2.52 5.94 4.66
N ILE A 25 -2.01 6.00 3.43
CA ILE A 25 -0.77 5.32 3.07
C ILE A 25 0.07 6.21 2.16
N GLU A 26 1.40 6.12 2.30
CA GLU A 26 2.36 6.66 1.36
C GLU A 26 3.16 5.47 0.86
N ILE A 27 3.22 5.25 -0.45
CA ILE A 27 3.94 4.11 -1.01
C ILE A 27 4.78 4.53 -2.20
N SER A 28 6.05 4.09 -2.19
CA SER A 28 7.01 4.35 -3.25
C SER A 28 7.32 3.05 -3.99
N TYR A 29 7.08 3.04 -5.29
CA TYR A 29 7.35 1.89 -6.13
C TYR A 29 7.59 2.34 -7.57
N ASN A 30 8.53 1.70 -8.26
CA ASN A 30 8.76 1.90 -9.70
C ASN A 30 8.78 3.39 -10.11
N ARG A 31 9.52 4.23 -9.35
CA ARG A 31 9.61 5.68 -9.56
C ARG A 31 8.28 6.43 -9.38
N ILE A 32 7.29 5.78 -8.82
CA ILE A 32 5.99 6.38 -8.50
C ILE A 32 5.91 6.53 -7.00
N PHE A 33 5.39 7.68 -6.56
CA PHE A 33 5.05 7.92 -5.16
C PHE A 33 3.57 8.22 -5.08
N ALA A 34 2.82 7.39 -4.37
CA ALA A 34 1.39 7.59 -4.15
C ALA A 34 1.13 7.85 -2.67
N GLU A 35 0.40 8.92 -2.38
CA GLU A 35 0.04 9.29 -1.01
C GLU A 35 -1.44 9.60 -0.96
N GLY A 36 -2.17 8.94 -0.08
CA GLY A 36 -3.59 9.20 0.05
C GLY A 36 -4.32 8.19 0.90
N GLU A 37 -5.65 8.24 0.81
CA GLU A 37 -6.54 7.38 1.59
C GLU A 37 -6.83 6.08 0.82
N VAL A 38 -6.75 4.96 1.52
CA VAL A 38 -7.12 3.65 0.96
C VAL A 38 -8.64 3.58 0.86
N LEU A 39 -9.16 3.51 -0.36
CA LEU A 39 -10.59 3.43 -0.62
C LEU A 39 -11.10 1.99 -0.72
N ASN A 40 -10.27 1.09 -1.21
CA ASN A 40 -10.67 -0.29 -1.37
C ASN A 40 -9.44 -1.21 -1.43
N MET A 41 -9.64 -2.46 -1.06
CA MET A 41 -8.62 -3.50 -1.16
C MET A 41 -9.30 -4.73 -1.77
N ASP A 42 -8.84 -5.13 -2.94
CA ASP A 42 -9.43 -6.23 -3.70
C ASP A 42 -8.46 -7.41 -3.72
N PHE A 43 -8.89 -8.53 -3.14
CA PHE A 43 -8.11 -9.76 -3.08
C PHE A 43 -8.59 -10.83 -4.07
N SER A 44 -9.37 -10.44 -5.08
CA SER A 44 -9.88 -11.36 -6.08
C SER A 44 -8.73 -12.07 -6.80
N LYS A 45 -8.90 -13.36 -7.04
CA LYS A 45 -7.91 -14.13 -7.77
C LYS A 45 -7.92 -13.76 -9.26
N TYR A 46 -6.74 -13.80 -9.86
CA TYR A 46 -6.54 -13.55 -11.27
C TYR A 46 -5.93 -14.81 -11.89
N PHE A 47 -6.68 -15.46 -12.78
CA PHE A 47 -6.28 -16.73 -13.39
C PHE A 47 -5.84 -17.78 -12.35
N GLY A 48 -6.57 -17.86 -11.24
CA GLY A 48 -6.27 -18.82 -10.18
C GLY A 48 -5.14 -18.43 -9.25
N GLU A 49 -4.41 -17.36 -9.55
CA GLU A 49 -3.34 -16.85 -8.71
C GLU A 49 -3.89 -15.85 -7.69
N PRO A 50 -3.26 -15.74 -6.51
CA PRO A 50 -3.68 -14.74 -5.53
C PRO A 50 -3.61 -13.33 -6.09
N GLY A 51 -4.63 -12.51 -5.79
CA GLY A 51 -4.68 -11.11 -6.18
C GLY A 51 -4.63 -10.18 -4.99
N PHE A 52 -4.10 -8.98 -5.21
CA PHE A 52 -4.14 -7.93 -4.20
C PHE A 52 -4.01 -6.59 -4.90
N LYS A 53 -5.12 -5.86 -5.01
CA LYS A 53 -5.14 -4.52 -5.58
C LYS A 53 -5.60 -3.54 -4.52
N MET A 54 -4.95 -2.39 -4.46
CA MET A 54 -5.28 -1.34 -3.51
C MET A 54 -5.68 -0.09 -4.28
N LEU A 55 -6.87 0.43 -4.02
CA LEU A 55 -7.34 1.67 -4.61
C LEU A 55 -7.07 2.81 -3.65
N VAL A 56 -6.29 3.81 -4.09
CA VAL A 56 -5.88 4.93 -3.25
C VAL A 56 -6.39 6.23 -3.85
N SER A 57 -7.02 7.06 -3.02
CA SER A 57 -7.42 8.42 -3.39
C SER A 57 -6.27 9.36 -3.09
N LEU A 58 -5.69 9.97 -4.12
CA LEU A 58 -4.49 10.80 -3.98
C LEU A 58 -4.80 12.12 -3.29
N ASP A 59 -3.99 12.46 -2.28
CA ASP A 59 -4.20 13.65 -1.43
C ASP A 59 -4.14 14.96 -2.18
N GLU A 60 -3.22 15.09 -3.12
CA GLU A 60 -2.96 16.35 -3.81
C GLU A 60 -3.81 16.54 -5.05
N SER A 61 -4.77 15.67 -5.27
CA SER A 61 -5.63 15.76 -6.43
C SER A 61 -6.74 16.76 -6.20
N GLN A 62 -6.80 17.77 -7.04
CA GLN A 62 -7.90 18.75 -7.03
C GLN A 62 -9.18 18.19 -7.65
N ILE A 63 -9.10 17.03 -8.30
CA ILE A 63 -10.20 16.44 -9.05
C ILE A 63 -10.55 15.04 -8.55
N GLY A 64 -10.08 14.66 -7.36
CA GLY A 64 -10.37 13.35 -6.80
C GLY A 64 -9.74 12.21 -7.59
N SER A 65 -8.49 12.37 -8.02
CA SER A 65 -7.80 11.30 -8.73
C SER A 65 -7.56 10.11 -7.84
N THR A 66 -7.73 8.93 -8.41
CA THR A 66 -7.43 7.68 -7.72
C THR A 66 -6.39 6.91 -8.51
N VAL A 67 -5.65 6.04 -7.82
CA VAL A 67 -4.72 5.11 -8.45
C VAL A 67 -5.03 3.73 -7.92
N GLU A 68 -5.04 2.74 -8.81
CA GLU A 68 -5.14 1.34 -8.41
C GLU A 68 -3.74 0.74 -8.49
N ILE A 69 -3.28 0.19 -7.38
CA ILE A 69 -1.97 -0.43 -7.29
C ILE A 69 -2.16 -1.93 -7.23
N ASP A 70 -1.70 -2.64 -8.25
CA ASP A 70 -1.67 -4.10 -8.23
C ASP A 70 -0.40 -4.51 -7.49
N ILE A 71 -0.56 -4.85 -6.22
CA ILE A 71 0.57 -5.06 -5.31
C ILE A 71 1.48 -6.20 -5.77
N TYR A 72 0.90 -7.32 -6.24
CA TYR A 72 1.72 -8.43 -6.71
C TYR A 72 2.45 -8.11 -8.01
N GLU A 73 1.86 -7.26 -8.87
CA GLU A 73 2.52 -6.84 -10.10
C GLU A 73 3.76 -5.99 -9.82
N VAL A 74 3.70 -5.15 -8.79
CA VAL A 74 4.79 -4.23 -8.45
C VAL A 74 5.62 -4.70 -7.26
N GLU A 75 5.41 -5.92 -6.80
CA GLU A 75 6.01 -6.39 -5.54
C GLU A 75 7.53 -6.22 -5.48
N ASP A 76 8.23 -6.46 -6.59
CA ASP A 76 9.68 -6.34 -6.63
C ASP A 76 10.16 -4.89 -6.75
N ASP A 77 9.25 -3.96 -6.99
CA ASP A 77 9.56 -2.55 -7.18
C ASP A 77 9.21 -1.69 -5.95
N ILE A 78 8.56 -2.28 -4.95
CA ILE A 78 8.20 -1.54 -3.73
C ILE A 78 9.45 -1.30 -2.91
N ILE A 79 9.71 -0.01 -2.63
CA ILE A 79 10.92 0.41 -1.91
C ILE A 79 10.60 0.69 -0.46
N GLU A 80 9.52 1.42 -0.22
CA GLU A 80 9.15 1.89 1.11
C GLU A 80 7.67 2.24 1.13
N PHE A 81 7.03 2.07 2.28
CA PHE A 81 5.72 2.68 2.50
C PHE A 81 5.58 3.13 3.95
N VAL A 82 4.70 4.10 4.16
CA VAL A 82 4.33 4.57 5.49
C VAL A 82 2.83 4.34 5.65
N HIS A 83 2.47 3.68 6.72
CA HIS A 83 1.08 3.38 7.04
C HIS A 83 0.63 4.25 8.21
N TYR A 84 -0.47 4.98 8.01
CA TYR A 84 -1.08 5.83 9.04
C TYR A 84 -2.42 5.22 9.45
N PRO A 85 -2.42 4.30 10.43
CA PRO A 85 -3.67 3.71 10.89
C PRO A 85 -4.51 4.75 11.62
N LYS A 86 -5.83 4.64 11.54
CA LYS A 86 -6.73 5.60 12.20
C LYS A 86 -6.54 5.65 13.71
N ASN A 87 -6.29 4.52 14.32
CA ASN A 87 -6.20 4.39 15.77
C ASN A 87 -4.89 3.71 16.18
N GLY A 88 -3.77 4.20 15.69
CA GLY A 88 -2.51 3.57 16.01
C GLY A 88 -1.31 4.41 15.63
N GLU A 89 -0.15 3.87 15.93
CA GLU A 89 1.12 4.52 15.63
C GLU A 89 1.46 4.38 14.15
N GLU A 90 2.00 5.44 13.58
CA GLU A 90 2.51 5.42 12.19
C GLU A 90 3.63 4.42 12.06
N VAL A 91 3.65 3.68 10.96
CA VAL A 91 4.64 2.65 10.70
C VAL A 91 5.30 2.90 9.36
N ASP A 92 6.62 3.07 9.37
CA ASP A 92 7.43 3.23 8.17
C ASP A 92 8.11 1.89 7.87
N VAL A 93 7.83 1.33 6.71
CA VAL A 93 8.37 0.03 6.28
C VAL A 93 9.31 0.23 5.11
N THR A 94 10.58 -0.12 5.31
CA THR A 94 11.58 -0.17 4.24
C THR A 94 11.69 -1.62 3.77
N VAL A 95 11.57 -1.84 2.47
CA VAL A 95 11.68 -3.19 1.89
C VAL A 95 13.14 -3.50 1.62
N ILE A 96 13.61 -4.62 2.16
CA ILE A 96 15.01 -5.03 2.05
C ILE A 96 15.20 -6.26 1.18
#